data_c0a6f447c283f9857e4026fbdf6ce32d
#
_entry.id   c0a6f447c283f9857e4026fbdf6ce32d
#
_cell.length_a   1.000
_cell.length_b   1.000
_cell.length_c   1.000
_cell.angle_alpha   90.00
_cell.angle_beta   90.00
_cell.angle_gamma   90.00
#
_symmetry.space_group_name_H-M   'P 1'
#
loop_
_entity.id
_entity.type
_entity.pdbx_description
1 polymer ?
#
loop_
_entity_poly.entity_id
_entity_poly.type
_entity_poly.pdbx_seq_one_letter_code
_entity_poly.pdbx_strand_id
1 'polypeptide(L)'
;MLRMTVVCVLLAATFAVQAQTAPSPAEISAYKGLHRAAQNGNAGEILRLAEAGAALDERDAKGRTPAHVAAFASRGEALRALARLGADINALEAQAYDIVTIAAVANDSGLMSLAIELGNNPRLITSPYRGTALIAAAHLGHVEVVRRLIAAGAPLDHVNNLGWTALMEAVVLGDGGRNYVQVVRLLLDAGADRSIADRHGVSPLAHARARGYSEIAEALEKGRG
;
A
#
# COMPACT_ATOMS: atom_id res chain seq x y z
N MET A 1 23.56 44.19 -21.44
CA MET A 1 22.95 43.56 -20.30
C MET A 1 22.24 42.29 -20.78
N LEU A 2 22.91 41.15 -20.62
CA LEU A 2 22.46 39.84 -21.12
C LEU A 2 21.64 39.17 -19.99
N ARG A 3 20.31 39.01 -20.18
CA ARG A 3 19.45 38.29 -19.24
C ARG A 3 19.67 36.79 -19.46
N MET A 4 20.38 36.20 -18.52
CA MET A 4 20.52 34.73 -18.43
C MET A 4 19.22 34.16 -17.88
N THR A 5 18.41 33.56 -18.76
CA THR A 5 17.23 32.79 -18.39
C THR A 5 17.73 31.44 -17.88
N VAL A 6 17.67 31.24 -16.55
CA VAL A 6 17.94 29.94 -15.95
C VAL A 6 16.72 29.04 -16.25
N VAL A 7 16.87 28.14 -17.21
CA VAL A 7 15.91 27.06 -17.45
C VAL A 7 16.20 25.99 -16.38
N CYS A 8 15.41 25.97 -15.31
CA CYS A 8 15.36 24.83 -14.41
C CYS A 8 14.75 23.65 -15.15
N VAL A 9 15.59 22.77 -15.70
CA VAL A 9 15.19 21.45 -16.13
C VAL A 9 14.90 20.65 -14.86
N LEU A 10 13.61 20.54 -14.51
CA LEU A 10 13.12 19.56 -13.55
C LEU A 10 13.36 18.18 -14.17
N LEU A 11 14.48 17.54 -13.82
CA LEU A 11 14.60 16.09 -13.97
C LEU A 11 13.53 15.45 -13.05
N ALA A 12 12.39 15.11 -13.63
CA ALA A 12 11.48 14.16 -13.03
C ALA A 12 12.24 12.82 -12.97
N ALA A 13 12.93 12.58 -11.85
CA ALA A 13 13.37 11.24 -11.53
C ALA A 13 12.09 10.41 -11.37
N THR A 14 11.73 9.68 -12.41
CA THR A 14 10.76 8.59 -12.31
C THR A 14 11.38 7.55 -11.39
N PHE A 15 11.19 7.71 -10.09
CA PHE A 15 11.38 6.62 -9.17
C PHE A 15 10.35 5.57 -9.58
N ALA A 16 10.79 4.58 -10.36
CA ALA A 16 10.03 3.36 -10.49
C ALA A 16 9.87 2.84 -9.06
N VAL A 17 8.70 3.09 -8.47
CA VAL A 17 8.27 2.36 -7.29
C VAL A 17 8.50 0.91 -7.69
N GLN A 18 9.43 0.23 -7.02
CA GLN A 18 9.54 -1.21 -7.22
C GLN A 18 8.22 -1.77 -6.71
N ALA A 19 7.31 -1.94 -7.66
CA ALA A 19 5.99 -2.47 -7.39
C ALA A 19 6.18 -3.85 -6.76
N GLN A 20 5.32 -4.17 -5.81
CA GLN A 20 5.20 -5.53 -5.31
C GLN A 20 5.21 -6.49 -6.48
N THR A 21 6.10 -7.47 -6.46
CA THR A 21 6.21 -8.40 -7.56
C THR A 21 5.31 -9.60 -7.29
N ALA A 22 4.14 -9.60 -7.92
CA ALA A 22 3.28 -10.77 -7.94
C ALA A 22 4.05 -11.99 -8.49
N PRO A 23 3.70 -13.22 -8.08
CA PRO A 23 4.32 -14.42 -8.64
C PRO A 23 4.22 -14.46 -10.16
N SER A 24 5.35 -14.66 -10.82
CA SER A 24 5.41 -14.85 -12.27
C SER A 24 4.73 -16.16 -12.70
N PRO A 25 4.32 -16.30 -13.98
CA PRO A 25 3.76 -17.55 -14.47
C PRO A 25 4.68 -18.77 -14.24
N ALA A 26 5.99 -18.58 -14.33
CA ALA A 26 6.97 -19.64 -14.07
C ALA A 26 6.99 -20.05 -12.58
N GLU A 27 6.97 -19.07 -11.66
CA GLU A 27 6.90 -19.33 -10.23
C GLU A 27 5.58 -20.03 -9.88
N ILE A 28 4.43 -19.56 -10.41
CA ILE A 28 3.11 -20.17 -10.20
C ILE A 28 3.13 -21.64 -10.64
N SER A 29 3.70 -21.94 -11.81
CA SER A 29 3.78 -23.30 -12.34
C SER A 29 4.67 -24.22 -11.48
N ALA A 30 5.67 -23.64 -10.82
CA ALA A 30 6.59 -24.36 -9.95
C ALA A 30 6.04 -24.60 -8.53
N TYR A 31 4.99 -23.89 -8.11
CA TYR A 31 4.42 -24.04 -6.77
C TYR A 31 3.94 -25.47 -6.49
N LYS A 32 4.18 -25.90 -5.25
CA LYS A 32 3.77 -27.21 -4.70
C LYS A 32 3.13 -26.97 -3.33
N GLY A 33 2.62 -28.02 -2.71
CA GLY A 33 2.13 -27.98 -1.34
C GLY A 33 1.18 -26.80 -1.09
N LEU A 34 1.38 -26.13 0.04
CA LEU A 34 0.54 -25.01 0.48
C LEU A 34 0.55 -23.81 -0.50
N HIS A 35 1.69 -23.49 -1.12
CA HIS A 35 1.74 -22.41 -2.11
C HIS A 35 0.85 -22.71 -3.32
N ARG A 36 0.84 -23.95 -3.84
CA ARG A 36 -0.07 -24.34 -4.93
C ARG A 36 -1.51 -24.31 -4.50
N ALA A 37 -1.82 -24.86 -3.31
CA ALA A 37 -3.17 -24.86 -2.79
C ALA A 37 -3.71 -23.45 -2.59
N ALA A 38 -2.88 -22.54 -2.07
CA ALA A 38 -3.17 -21.12 -1.87
C ALA A 38 -3.42 -20.41 -3.21
N GLN A 39 -2.54 -20.60 -4.20
CA GLN A 39 -2.69 -20.03 -5.55
C GLN A 39 -4.02 -20.45 -6.21
N ASN A 40 -4.41 -21.69 -6.02
CA ASN A 40 -5.64 -22.25 -6.61
C ASN A 40 -6.89 -21.93 -5.78
N GLY A 41 -6.77 -21.34 -4.59
CA GLY A 41 -7.89 -21.08 -3.70
C GLY A 41 -8.47 -22.35 -3.05
N ASN A 42 -7.72 -23.45 -3.01
CA ASN A 42 -8.20 -24.75 -2.53
C ASN A 42 -8.07 -24.86 -1.00
N ALA A 43 -9.07 -24.34 -0.28
CA ALA A 43 -9.12 -24.36 1.19
C ALA A 43 -9.13 -25.80 1.76
N GLY A 44 -9.76 -26.76 1.08
CA GLY A 44 -9.78 -28.15 1.51
C GLY A 44 -8.39 -28.80 1.44
N GLU A 45 -7.63 -28.52 0.40
CA GLU A 45 -6.25 -29.01 0.27
C GLU A 45 -5.32 -28.34 1.29
N ILE A 46 -5.54 -27.05 1.58
CA ILE A 46 -4.81 -26.34 2.65
C ILE A 46 -5.01 -27.06 3.99
N LEU A 47 -6.27 -27.36 4.34
CA LEU A 47 -6.59 -28.08 5.58
C LEU A 47 -5.89 -29.45 5.62
N ARG A 48 -6.03 -30.25 4.58
CA ARG A 48 -5.42 -31.58 4.48
C ARG A 48 -3.89 -31.53 4.64
N LEU A 49 -3.23 -30.55 4.00
CA LEU A 49 -1.79 -30.39 4.09
C LEU A 49 -1.35 -29.94 5.49
N ALA A 50 -2.09 -29.05 6.13
CA ALA A 50 -1.84 -28.63 7.50
C ALA A 50 -1.97 -29.77 8.50
N GLU A 51 -3.02 -30.60 8.38
CA GLU A 51 -3.20 -31.83 9.18
C GLU A 51 -2.05 -32.83 8.99
N ALA A 52 -1.46 -32.84 7.79
CA ALA A 52 -0.26 -33.64 7.50
C ALA A 52 1.04 -32.99 8.01
N GLY A 53 0.97 -31.89 8.73
CA GLY A 53 2.13 -31.20 9.33
C GLY A 53 2.87 -30.23 8.42
N ALA A 54 2.27 -29.77 7.32
CA ALA A 54 2.90 -28.76 6.47
C ALA A 54 3.05 -27.43 7.22
N ALA A 55 4.21 -26.77 7.07
CA ALA A 55 4.49 -25.48 7.69
C ALA A 55 3.67 -24.38 7.01
N LEU A 56 2.74 -23.76 7.76
CA LEU A 56 1.79 -22.76 7.23
C LEU A 56 2.48 -21.52 6.67
N ASP A 57 3.64 -21.17 7.21
CA ASP A 57 4.42 -19.97 6.86
C ASP A 57 5.71 -20.30 6.10
N GLU A 58 5.76 -21.47 5.43
CA GLU A 58 6.87 -21.78 4.54
C GLU A 58 7.05 -20.68 3.48
N ARG A 59 8.32 -20.41 3.12
CA ARG A 59 8.63 -19.28 2.24
C ARG A 59 9.13 -19.75 0.88
N ASP A 60 8.63 -19.13 -0.19
CA ASP A 60 9.20 -19.31 -1.51
C ASP A 60 10.51 -18.53 -1.68
N ALA A 61 11.12 -18.58 -2.86
CA ALA A 61 12.38 -17.91 -3.17
C ALA A 61 12.33 -16.37 -3.03
N LYS A 62 11.13 -15.79 -2.99
CA LYS A 62 10.89 -14.35 -2.75
C LYS A 62 10.42 -14.05 -1.32
N GLY A 63 10.48 -15.03 -0.43
CA GLY A 63 10.04 -14.89 0.96
C GLY A 63 8.52 -14.85 1.13
N ARG A 64 7.74 -15.13 0.09
CA ARG A 64 6.28 -15.13 0.16
C ARG A 64 5.79 -16.39 0.86
N THR A 65 4.89 -16.23 1.82
CA THR A 65 4.17 -17.34 2.45
C THR A 65 2.97 -17.76 1.58
N PRO A 66 2.34 -18.93 1.84
CA PRO A 66 1.07 -19.30 1.20
C PRO A 66 0.00 -18.20 1.32
N ALA A 67 -0.04 -17.44 2.44
CA ALA A 67 -0.97 -16.33 2.63
C ALA A 67 -0.69 -15.16 1.67
N HIS A 68 0.56 -14.81 1.40
CA HIS A 68 0.90 -13.83 0.36
C HIS A 68 0.46 -14.29 -1.03
N VAL A 69 0.68 -15.57 -1.35
CA VAL A 69 0.29 -16.15 -2.65
C VAL A 69 -1.23 -16.11 -2.80
N ALA A 70 -1.98 -16.47 -1.76
CA ALA A 70 -3.44 -16.35 -1.75
C ALA A 70 -3.90 -14.89 -1.96
N ALA A 71 -3.23 -13.92 -1.34
CA ALA A 71 -3.53 -12.51 -1.47
C ALA A 71 -3.27 -12.00 -2.90
N PHE A 72 -2.10 -12.29 -3.49
CA PHE A 72 -1.80 -11.93 -4.88
C PHE A 72 -2.79 -12.53 -5.90
N ALA A 73 -3.33 -13.70 -5.58
CA ALA A 73 -4.32 -14.37 -6.43
C ALA A 73 -5.78 -14.02 -6.06
N SER A 74 -6.01 -13.11 -5.10
CA SER A 74 -7.32 -12.74 -4.56
C SER A 74 -8.16 -13.96 -4.14
N ARG A 75 -7.51 -14.95 -3.48
CA ARG A 75 -8.12 -16.20 -3.03
C ARG A 75 -8.58 -16.09 -1.58
N GLY A 76 -9.70 -15.39 -1.36
CA GLY A 76 -10.20 -15.08 -0.02
C GLY A 76 -10.45 -16.32 0.85
N GLU A 77 -11.02 -17.41 0.31
CA GLU A 77 -11.27 -18.63 1.07
C GLU A 77 -9.98 -19.36 1.49
N ALA A 78 -8.96 -19.37 0.63
CA ALA A 78 -7.66 -19.90 0.99
C ALA A 78 -7.02 -19.06 2.10
N LEU A 79 -7.11 -17.74 2.03
CA LEU A 79 -6.61 -16.83 3.04
C LEU A 79 -7.32 -17.03 4.39
N ARG A 80 -8.67 -17.18 4.38
CA ARG A 80 -9.44 -17.53 5.59
C ARG A 80 -9.02 -18.87 6.19
N ALA A 81 -8.78 -19.88 5.35
CA ALA A 81 -8.37 -21.20 5.80
C ALA A 81 -6.99 -21.13 6.47
N LEU A 82 -6.02 -20.47 5.84
CA LEU A 82 -4.67 -20.28 6.40
C LEU A 82 -4.71 -19.53 7.73
N ALA A 83 -5.47 -18.42 7.81
CA ALA A 83 -5.62 -17.65 9.05
C ALA A 83 -6.23 -18.46 10.19
N ARG A 84 -7.29 -19.25 9.93
CA ARG A 84 -7.93 -20.12 10.93
C ARG A 84 -7.00 -21.20 11.45
N LEU A 85 -6.07 -21.67 10.64
CA LEU A 85 -5.05 -22.66 11.01
C LEU A 85 -3.89 -22.04 11.76
N GLY A 86 -3.81 -20.72 11.87
CA GLY A 86 -2.78 -20.01 12.61
C GLY A 86 -1.59 -19.53 11.79
N ALA A 87 -1.74 -19.42 10.45
CA ALA A 87 -0.73 -18.77 9.63
C ALA A 87 -0.53 -17.30 10.05
N ASP A 88 0.70 -16.81 9.98
CA ASP A 88 1.02 -15.42 10.29
C ASP A 88 0.54 -14.49 9.16
N ILE A 89 -0.63 -13.86 9.39
CA ILE A 89 -1.23 -12.90 8.45
C ILE A 89 -0.44 -11.58 8.39
N ASN A 90 0.43 -11.32 9.38
CA ASN A 90 1.28 -10.14 9.44
C ASN A 90 2.69 -10.38 8.89
N ALA A 91 2.96 -11.56 8.35
CA ALA A 91 4.24 -11.87 7.75
C ALA A 91 4.62 -10.85 6.66
N LEU A 92 5.90 -10.50 6.59
CA LEU A 92 6.45 -9.70 5.50
C LEU A 92 7.22 -10.61 4.53
N GLU A 93 7.06 -10.42 3.22
CA GLU A 93 7.86 -11.07 2.20
C GLU A 93 9.23 -10.38 2.04
N ALA A 94 10.09 -10.80 1.11
CA ALA A 94 11.48 -10.33 1.01
C ALA A 94 11.64 -8.82 0.76
N GLN A 95 10.64 -8.15 0.20
CA GLN A 95 10.62 -6.70 0.01
C GLN A 95 9.86 -5.96 1.11
N ALA A 96 9.58 -6.65 2.22
CA ALA A 96 8.84 -6.14 3.37
C ALA A 96 7.38 -5.72 3.06
N TYR A 97 6.71 -6.39 2.14
CA TYR A 97 5.28 -6.21 1.90
C TYR A 97 4.48 -7.26 2.67
N ASP A 98 3.34 -6.82 3.21
CA ASP A 98 2.32 -7.66 3.83
C ASP A 98 1.06 -7.74 2.96
N ILE A 99 0.07 -8.51 3.42
CA ILE A 99 -1.20 -8.72 2.69
C ILE A 99 -1.99 -7.42 2.53
N VAL A 100 -2.02 -6.56 3.55
CA VAL A 100 -2.71 -5.25 3.49
C VAL A 100 -2.07 -4.35 2.45
N THR A 101 -0.73 -4.33 2.35
CA THR A 101 -0.04 -3.55 1.33
C THR A 101 -0.24 -4.15 -0.08
N ILE A 102 -0.31 -5.49 -0.20
CA ILE A 102 -0.68 -6.15 -1.46
C ILE A 102 -2.07 -5.68 -1.91
N ALA A 103 -3.06 -5.72 -1.03
CA ALA A 103 -4.40 -5.24 -1.32
C ALA A 103 -4.44 -3.73 -1.67
N ALA A 104 -3.62 -2.92 -0.97
CA ALA A 104 -3.53 -1.49 -1.22
C ALA A 104 -3.02 -1.17 -2.62
N VAL A 105 -1.97 -1.84 -3.07
CA VAL A 105 -1.39 -1.65 -4.41
C VAL A 105 -2.31 -2.19 -5.50
N ALA A 106 -2.97 -3.32 -5.26
CA ALA A 106 -3.90 -3.94 -6.20
C ALA A 106 -5.25 -3.20 -6.35
N ASN A 107 -5.51 -2.16 -5.53
CA ASN A 107 -6.81 -1.51 -5.41
C ASN A 107 -7.95 -2.51 -5.08
N ASP A 108 -7.61 -3.57 -4.35
CA ASP A 108 -8.57 -4.62 -3.98
C ASP A 108 -9.17 -4.32 -2.59
N SER A 109 -10.27 -3.58 -2.60
CA SER A 109 -10.96 -3.21 -1.36
C SER A 109 -11.62 -4.40 -0.66
N GLY A 110 -11.93 -5.47 -1.39
CA GLY A 110 -12.45 -6.72 -0.84
C GLY A 110 -11.38 -7.48 -0.06
N LEU A 111 -10.21 -7.68 -0.68
CA LEU A 111 -9.05 -8.28 -0.04
C LEU A 111 -8.58 -7.44 1.17
N MET A 112 -8.60 -6.10 1.04
CA MET A 112 -8.27 -5.18 2.14
C MET A 112 -9.16 -5.43 3.35
N SER A 113 -10.49 -5.49 3.15
CA SER A 113 -11.43 -5.74 4.24
C SER A 113 -11.22 -7.11 4.87
N LEU A 114 -11.00 -8.13 4.05
CA LEU A 114 -10.72 -9.48 4.51
C LEU A 114 -9.43 -9.55 5.33
N ALA A 115 -8.34 -8.94 4.85
CA ALA A 115 -7.06 -8.94 5.56
C ALA A 115 -7.19 -8.31 6.95
N ILE A 116 -7.89 -7.16 7.05
CA ILE A 116 -8.16 -6.49 8.33
C ILE A 116 -9.03 -7.37 9.23
N GLU A 117 -10.10 -7.98 8.70
CA GLU A 117 -10.97 -8.91 9.43
C GLU A 117 -10.18 -10.09 10.02
N LEU A 118 -9.20 -10.60 9.28
CA LEU A 118 -8.35 -11.72 9.71
C LEU A 118 -7.23 -11.32 10.67
N GLY A 119 -7.13 -10.04 11.03
CA GLY A 119 -6.18 -9.54 12.02
C GLY A 119 -4.86 -9.02 11.44
N ASN A 120 -4.79 -8.75 10.13
CA ASN A 120 -3.63 -8.04 9.62
C ASN A 120 -3.61 -6.60 10.17
N ASN A 121 -2.44 -6.17 10.61
CA ASN A 121 -2.24 -4.89 11.28
C ASN A 121 -2.00 -3.76 10.26
N PRO A 122 -2.95 -2.84 10.03
CA PRO A 122 -2.81 -1.75 9.06
C PRO A 122 -1.75 -0.70 9.46
N ARG A 123 -1.13 -0.86 10.63
CA ARG A 123 -0.09 0.04 11.15
C ARG A 123 1.33 -0.45 10.87
N LEU A 124 1.49 -1.59 10.20
CA LEU A 124 2.81 -2.13 9.86
C LEU A 124 3.58 -1.16 8.95
N ILE A 125 4.87 -1.04 9.24
CA ILE A 125 5.81 -0.37 8.35
C ILE A 125 6.25 -1.39 7.31
N THR A 126 5.91 -1.12 6.08
CA THR A 126 6.09 -2.02 4.94
C THR A 126 6.89 -1.35 3.83
N SER A 127 7.26 -2.10 2.83
CA SER A 127 8.03 -1.67 1.66
C SER A 127 9.49 -1.30 1.95
N PRO A 128 10.36 -1.36 0.93
CA PRO A 128 11.75 -0.90 1.04
C PRO A 128 11.88 0.59 1.42
N TYR A 129 10.82 1.36 1.18
CA TYR A 129 10.77 2.79 1.51
C TYR A 129 10.31 3.07 2.93
N ARG A 130 10.11 2.02 3.77
CA ARG A 130 9.58 2.16 5.14
C ARG A 130 8.26 2.94 5.17
N GLY A 131 7.42 2.72 4.16
CA GLY A 131 6.08 3.28 4.08
C GLY A 131 5.06 2.48 4.88
N THR A 132 3.79 2.73 4.61
CA THR A 132 2.64 1.97 5.11
C THR A 132 1.70 1.68 3.94
N ALA A 133 0.76 0.76 4.14
CA ALA A 133 -0.29 0.52 3.14
C ALA A 133 -1.08 1.79 2.80
N LEU A 134 -1.29 2.69 3.77
CA LEU A 134 -1.96 3.98 3.55
C LEU A 134 -1.17 4.89 2.62
N ILE A 135 0.16 4.94 2.78
CA ILE A 135 1.05 5.69 1.88
C ILE A 135 0.93 5.13 0.46
N ALA A 136 1.00 3.80 0.30
CA ALA A 136 0.89 3.17 -1.02
C ALA A 136 -0.47 3.44 -1.69
N ALA A 137 -1.58 3.34 -0.94
CA ALA A 137 -2.91 3.62 -1.45
C ALA A 137 -3.10 5.09 -1.84
N ALA A 138 -2.56 6.02 -1.04
CA ALA A 138 -2.62 7.46 -1.30
C ALA A 138 -1.81 7.84 -2.54
N HIS A 139 -0.59 7.29 -2.69
CA HIS A 139 0.24 7.42 -3.88
C HIS A 139 -0.50 7.06 -5.16
N LEU A 140 -1.27 5.96 -5.13
CA LEU A 140 -1.97 5.41 -6.31
C LEU A 140 -3.38 6.00 -6.50
N GLY A 141 -3.84 6.87 -5.60
CA GLY A 141 -5.17 7.48 -5.68
C GLY A 141 -6.33 6.48 -5.45
N HIS A 142 -6.11 5.42 -4.68
CA HIS A 142 -7.06 4.34 -4.43
C HIS A 142 -8.06 4.70 -3.31
N VAL A 143 -9.04 5.54 -3.63
CA VAL A 143 -9.95 6.22 -2.71
C VAL A 143 -10.63 5.28 -1.71
N GLU A 144 -11.22 4.17 -2.19
CA GLU A 144 -11.95 3.25 -1.30
C GLU A 144 -11.00 2.48 -0.36
N VAL A 145 -9.83 2.14 -0.84
CA VAL A 145 -8.77 1.50 -0.03
C VAL A 145 -8.27 2.46 1.06
N VAL A 146 -8.02 3.73 0.71
CA VAL A 146 -7.65 4.78 1.68
C VAL A 146 -8.73 4.90 2.76
N ARG A 147 -10.01 4.94 2.39
CA ARG A 147 -11.12 5.00 3.34
C ARG A 147 -11.10 3.83 4.33
N ARG A 148 -10.89 2.60 3.85
CA ARG A 148 -10.85 1.40 4.69
C ARG A 148 -9.64 1.39 5.62
N LEU A 149 -8.48 1.80 5.14
CA LEU A 149 -7.27 1.90 5.94
C LEU A 149 -7.41 2.93 7.06
N ILE A 150 -7.99 4.10 6.77
CA ILE A 150 -8.29 5.13 7.77
C ILE A 150 -9.24 4.56 8.83
N ALA A 151 -10.34 3.93 8.42
CA ALA A 151 -11.30 3.31 9.33
C ALA A 151 -10.68 2.20 10.21
N ALA A 152 -9.67 1.51 9.69
CA ALA A 152 -8.91 0.49 10.42
C ALA A 152 -7.79 1.07 11.32
N GLY A 153 -7.64 2.38 11.39
CA GLY A 153 -6.65 3.04 12.25
C GLY A 153 -5.22 3.04 11.69
N ALA A 154 -5.07 3.01 10.37
CA ALA A 154 -3.75 3.20 9.75
C ALA A 154 -3.15 4.56 10.16
N PRO A 155 -1.81 4.65 10.38
CA PRO A 155 -1.17 5.88 10.81
C PRO A 155 -1.21 6.94 9.70
N LEU A 156 -1.86 8.08 9.98
CA LEU A 156 -2.05 9.17 9.02
C LEU A 156 -0.74 9.89 8.70
N ASP A 157 0.08 10.11 9.74
CA ASP A 157 1.24 11.00 9.70
C ASP A 157 2.58 10.26 9.73
N HIS A 158 2.56 8.95 9.45
CA HIS A 158 3.81 8.21 9.27
C HIS A 158 4.62 8.82 8.12
N VAL A 159 5.90 9.11 8.38
CA VAL A 159 6.84 9.64 7.39
C VAL A 159 7.74 8.52 6.91
N ASN A 160 7.73 8.25 5.61
CA ASN A 160 8.58 7.25 5.00
C ASN A 160 10.05 7.74 4.86
N ASN A 161 10.93 6.86 4.37
CA ASN A 161 12.34 7.23 4.19
C ASN A 161 12.60 8.21 3.02
N LEU A 162 11.58 8.62 2.27
CA LEU A 162 11.65 9.74 1.32
C LEU A 162 11.31 11.08 1.98
N GLY A 163 10.79 11.05 3.22
CA GLY A 163 10.36 12.25 3.95
C GLY A 163 8.89 12.61 3.67
N TRP A 164 8.06 11.65 3.26
CA TRP A 164 6.69 11.91 2.84
C TRP A 164 5.67 11.13 3.68
N THR A 165 4.58 11.81 4.02
CA THR A 165 3.36 11.21 4.57
C THR A 165 2.44 10.73 3.45
N ALA A 166 1.35 10.03 3.78
CA ALA A 166 0.31 9.68 2.82
C ALA A 166 -0.29 10.92 2.14
N LEU A 167 -0.49 12.01 2.89
CA LEU A 167 -0.97 13.29 2.35
C LEU A 167 0.03 13.88 1.36
N MET A 168 1.32 13.89 1.70
CA MET A 168 2.38 14.38 0.82
C MET A 168 2.47 13.55 -0.46
N GLU A 169 2.42 12.20 -0.37
CA GLU A 169 2.44 11.30 -1.54
C GLU A 169 1.29 11.59 -2.51
N ALA A 170 0.07 11.76 -1.98
CA ALA A 170 -1.10 12.07 -2.81
C ALA A 170 -0.95 13.41 -3.57
N VAL A 171 -0.30 14.40 -2.96
CA VAL A 171 -0.09 15.71 -3.57
C VAL A 171 1.09 15.70 -4.56
N VAL A 172 2.22 15.07 -4.18
CA VAL A 172 3.45 15.13 -4.97
C VAL A 172 3.46 14.18 -6.14
N LEU A 173 2.92 12.97 -5.97
CA LEU A 173 2.93 11.92 -6.99
C LEU A 173 1.60 11.81 -7.73
N GLY A 174 0.54 12.38 -7.18
CA GLY A 174 -0.74 12.47 -7.84
C GLY A 174 -0.77 13.40 -9.05
N ASP A 175 -1.80 13.24 -9.87
CA ASP A 175 -2.04 14.05 -11.06
C ASP A 175 -2.97 15.27 -10.81
N GLY A 176 -3.40 15.46 -9.56
CA GLY A 176 -4.37 16.51 -9.17
C GLY A 176 -5.81 16.22 -9.55
N GLY A 177 -6.09 15.05 -10.13
CA GLY A 177 -7.43 14.65 -10.58
C GLY A 177 -8.35 14.26 -9.43
N ARG A 178 -9.61 13.93 -9.80
CA ARG A 178 -10.71 13.67 -8.85
C ARG A 178 -10.36 12.69 -7.73
N ASN A 179 -9.67 11.61 -8.05
CA ASN A 179 -9.31 10.59 -7.04
C ASN A 179 -8.36 11.17 -5.99
N TYR A 180 -7.34 11.93 -6.41
CA TYR A 180 -6.39 12.55 -5.49
C TYR A 180 -7.02 13.64 -4.64
N VAL A 181 -7.94 14.44 -5.21
CA VAL A 181 -8.75 15.40 -4.44
C VAL A 181 -9.54 14.66 -3.34
N GLN A 182 -10.16 13.52 -3.67
CA GLN A 182 -10.89 12.72 -2.69
C GLN A 182 -9.97 12.10 -1.63
N VAL A 183 -8.82 11.57 -2.02
CA VAL A 183 -7.82 11.02 -1.09
C VAL A 183 -7.34 12.11 -0.11
N VAL A 184 -6.99 13.29 -0.62
CA VAL A 184 -6.57 14.42 0.22
C VAL A 184 -7.67 14.81 1.21
N ARG A 185 -8.93 14.94 0.76
CA ARG A 185 -10.05 15.24 1.65
C ARG A 185 -10.26 14.17 2.71
N LEU A 186 -10.21 12.88 2.35
CA LEU A 186 -10.34 11.78 3.31
C LEU A 186 -9.27 11.82 4.40
N LEU A 187 -8.01 12.10 4.01
CA LEU A 187 -6.91 12.19 4.95
C LEU A 187 -7.08 13.40 5.89
N LEU A 188 -7.46 14.56 5.36
CA LEU A 188 -7.70 15.78 6.13
C LEU A 188 -8.90 15.62 7.08
N ASP A 189 -10.00 15.04 6.61
CA ASP A 189 -11.20 14.79 7.43
C ASP A 189 -10.91 13.80 8.56
N ALA A 190 -9.96 12.89 8.36
CA ALA A 190 -9.48 11.96 9.39
C ALA A 190 -8.50 12.60 10.38
N GLY A 191 -8.02 13.81 10.11
CA GLY A 191 -7.09 14.54 10.98
C GLY A 191 -5.61 14.42 10.62
N ALA A 192 -5.28 14.09 9.37
CA ALA A 192 -3.89 14.12 8.91
C ALA A 192 -3.28 15.52 9.06
N ASP A 193 -2.05 15.58 9.57
CA ASP A 193 -1.33 16.84 9.77
C ASP A 193 -0.83 17.40 8.43
N ARG A 194 -1.53 18.42 7.94
CA ARG A 194 -1.20 19.15 6.71
C ARG A 194 0.06 20.01 6.79
N SER A 195 0.63 20.20 7.99
CA SER A 195 1.83 21.00 8.21
C SER A 195 3.13 20.23 8.01
N ILE A 196 3.08 18.89 8.00
CA ILE A 196 4.28 18.07 7.80
C ILE A 196 4.85 18.31 6.41
N ALA A 197 6.00 19.00 6.37
CA ALA A 197 6.72 19.33 5.15
C ALA A 197 7.65 18.19 4.72
N ASP A 198 8.08 18.22 3.46
CA ASP A 198 9.11 17.33 2.96
C ASP A 198 10.51 17.69 3.51
N ARG A 199 11.55 16.93 3.11
CA ARG A 199 12.93 17.13 3.54
C ARG A 199 13.52 18.50 3.14
N HIS A 200 12.88 19.22 2.23
CA HIS A 200 13.27 20.57 1.79
C HIS A 200 12.45 21.66 2.49
N GLY A 201 11.59 21.28 3.43
CA GLY A 201 10.71 22.21 4.14
C GLY A 201 9.54 22.69 3.31
N VAL A 202 9.22 22.01 2.20
CA VAL A 202 8.09 22.37 1.33
C VAL A 202 6.83 21.67 1.82
N SER A 203 5.78 22.43 2.15
CA SER A 203 4.52 21.88 2.64
C SER A 203 3.67 21.28 1.52
N PRO A 204 2.70 20.37 1.84
CA PRO A 204 1.73 19.88 0.88
C PRO A 204 0.99 20.99 0.13
N LEU A 205 0.62 22.07 0.82
CA LEU A 205 -0.04 23.23 0.20
C LEU A 205 0.87 23.92 -0.83
N ALA A 206 2.15 24.11 -0.50
CA ALA A 206 3.09 24.73 -1.42
C ALA A 206 3.28 23.86 -2.68
N HIS A 207 3.36 22.55 -2.53
CA HIS A 207 3.41 21.61 -3.65
C HIS A 207 2.15 21.65 -4.51
N ALA A 208 0.95 21.67 -3.90
CA ALA A 208 -0.32 21.76 -4.63
C ALA A 208 -0.42 23.04 -5.45
N ARG A 209 -0.05 24.18 -4.87
CA ARG A 209 -0.03 25.48 -5.55
C ARG A 209 0.96 25.51 -6.72
N ALA A 210 2.17 25.02 -6.51
CA ALA A 210 3.21 24.95 -7.54
C ALA A 210 2.81 24.11 -8.75
N ARG A 211 1.95 23.09 -8.55
CA ARG A 211 1.40 22.21 -9.59
C ARG A 211 0.09 22.71 -10.21
N GLY A 212 -0.49 23.78 -9.68
CA GLY A 212 -1.78 24.30 -10.12
C GLY A 212 -2.98 23.41 -9.70
N TYR A 213 -2.85 22.59 -8.67
CA TYR A 213 -3.91 21.72 -8.14
C TYR A 213 -4.86 22.52 -7.24
N SER A 214 -5.70 23.36 -7.86
CA SER A 214 -6.54 24.34 -7.15
C SER A 214 -7.49 23.71 -6.14
N GLU A 215 -8.16 22.61 -6.47
CA GLU A 215 -9.07 21.93 -5.53
C GLU A 215 -8.34 21.30 -4.34
N ILE A 216 -7.15 20.76 -4.57
CA ILE A 216 -6.31 20.23 -3.49
C ILE A 216 -5.79 21.37 -2.61
N ALA A 217 -5.32 22.47 -3.21
CA ALA A 217 -4.87 23.64 -2.47
C ALA A 217 -6.00 24.21 -1.59
N GLU A 218 -7.21 24.34 -2.15
CA GLU A 218 -8.39 24.78 -1.40
C GLU A 218 -8.73 23.85 -0.22
N ALA A 219 -8.66 22.52 -0.43
CA ALA A 219 -8.88 21.56 0.65
C ALA A 219 -7.84 21.69 1.76
N LEU A 220 -6.56 21.87 1.41
CA LEU A 220 -5.47 22.07 2.36
C LEU A 220 -5.57 23.40 3.13
N GLU A 221 -6.17 24.45 2.54
CA GLU A 221 -6.39 25.74 3.21
C GLU A 221 -7.57 25.69 4.19
N LYS A 222 -8.68 25.06 3.78
CA LYS A 222 -9.94 25.02 4.55
C LYS A 222 -9.95 24.01 5.67
N GLY A 223 -8.98 23.11 5.76
CA GLY A 223 -8.95 22.03 6.73
C GLY A 223 -9.46 22.46 8.09
N ARG A 224 -10.22 21.58 8.75
CA ARG A 224 -10.85 21.86 10.07
C ARG A 224 -9.84 22.51 11.01
N GLY A 225 -10.17 23.75 11.42
CA GLY A 225 -9.49 24.43 12.52
C GLY A 225 -9.83 23.77 13.84
#